data_3c4b218f7910c5f63734f7b4f33db7fd
#
_entry.id   3c4b218f7910c5f63734f7b4f33db7fd
#
_cell.length_a   1.000
_cell.length_b   1.000
_cell.length_c   1.000
_cell.angle_alpha   90.00
_cell.angle_beta   90.00
_cell.angle_gamma   90.00
#
_symmetry.space_group_name_H-M   'P 1'
#
loop_
_entity.id
_entity.type
_entity.pdbx_description
1 polymer ?
#
loop_
_entity_poly.entity_id
_entity_poly.type
_entity_poly.pdbx_seq_one_letter_code
_entity_poly.pdbx_strand_id
1 'polypeptide(L)'
;MKYKTIILSDIHLGSKSSRADDVIEFLENNTTETLILNGDIVDGWALKRGGKWKESHTKVLRKIMKMSEKGVNVIWLRGNHDEFLKDFIPFQLSNITITEDYTFTSIDGRKMYVFHGDVLDVFITKAKWLAHIGSIGYDLALWMNRVYNKYREMRGLSYYSISKDIKNGVKKAVNFINDFEHNAVLLTYKKGCDVAVCGHIHQPELKDNYMNSGDWCENCTALVETKLGKWEIIEFHKK
;
A
#
# COMPACT_ATOMS: atom_id res chain seq x y z
N MET A 1 -16.42 -20.78 -3.38
CA MET A 1 -16.10 -20.38 -4.77
C MET A 1 -14.66 -20.73 -5.08
N LYS A 2 -14.31 -21.00 -6.33
CA LYS A 2 -12.95 -21.32 -6.75
C LYS A 2 -12.38 -20.17 -7.59
N TYR A 3 -11.33 -19.51 -7.08
CA TYR A 3 -10.66 -18.38 -7.74
C TYR A 3 -9.33 -18.81 -8.38
N LYS A 4 -8.83 -18.03 -9.33
CA LYS A 4 -7.47 -18.13 -9.87
C LYS A 4 -6.48 -17.56 -8.86
N THR A 5 -6.72 -16.33 -8.43
CA THR A 5 -5.87 -15.60 -7.49
C THR A 5 -6.74 -15.00 -6.38
N ILE A 6 -6.26 -15.05 -5.14
CA ILE A 6 -6.80 -14.30 -4.00
C ILE A 6 -5.66 -13.44 -3.45
N ILE A 7 -5.92 -12.16 -3.23
CA ILE A 7 -4.97 -11.22 -2.62
C ILE A 7 -5.57 -10.68 -1.32
N LEU A 8 -4.86 -10.85 -0.23
CA LEU A 8 -5.16 -10.31 1.09
C LEU A 8 -4.00 -9.43 1.52
N SER A 9 -4.28 -8.32 2.22
CA SER A 9 -3.28 -7.48 2.88
C SER A 9 -3.77 -7.03 4.25
N ASP A 10 -2.89 -6.42 5.02
CA ASP A 10 -3.25 -5.67 6.23
C ASP A 10 -4.09 -6.48 7.22
N ILE A 11 -3.66 -7.74 7.48
CA ILE A 11 -4.31 -8.64 8.46
C ILE A 11 -3.90 -8.28 9.89
N HIS A 12 -2.68 -7.77 10.08
CA HIS A 12 -2.12 -7.32 11.35
C HIS A 12 -2.23 -8.32 12.51
N LEU A 13 -1.86 -9.59 12.26
CA LEU A 13 -1.82 -10.62 13.32
C LEU A 13 -0.88 -10.19 14.44
N GLY A 14 -1.35 -10.18 15.68
CA GLY A 14 -0.66 -9.64 16.85
C GLY A 14 -1.25 -8.32 17.33
N SER A 15 -2.02 -7.62 16.48
CA SER A 15 -2.81 -6.45 16.85
C SER A 15 -4.15 -6.82 17.47
N LYS A 16 -4.74 -5.88 18.23
CA LYS A 16 -6.10 -6.01 18.77
C LYS A 16 -7.18 -5.89 17.68
N SER A 17 -6.91 -5.12 16.63
CA SER A 17 -7.81 -4.85 15.52
C SER A 17 -7.91 -6.00 14.54
N SER A 18 -6.95 -6.94 14.53
CA SER A 18 -6.93 -8.08 13.62
C SER A 18 -8.20 -8.94 13.72
N ARG A 19 -8.89 -9.10 12.62
CA ARG A 19 -10.08 -9.96 12.47
C ARG A 19 -9.70 -11.36 11.95
N ALA A 20 -8.74 -11.98 12.62
CA ALA A 20 -8.15 -13.25 12.24
C ALA A 20 -9.18 -14.39 12.06
N ASP A 21 -10.24 -14.42 12.89
CA ASP A 21 -11.30 -15.44 12.78
C ASP A 21 -12.07 -15.28 11.45
N ASP A 22 -12.30 -14.05 10.99
CA ASP A 22 -12.97 -13.78 9.71
C ASP A 22 -12.08 -14.16 8.52
N VAL A 23 -10.75 -13.92 8.63
CA VAL A 23 -9.77 -14.39 7.63
C VAL A 23 -9.82 -15.93 7.50
N ILE A 24 -9.87 -16.64 8.63
CA ILE A 24 -9.95 -18.11 8.62
C ILE A 24 -11.22 -18.55 7.90
N GLU A 25 -12.37 -18.01 8.29
CA GLU A 25 -13.67 -18.35 7.70
C GLU A 25 -13.70 -18.05 6.19
N PHE A 26 -13.16 -16.89 5.79
CA PHE A 26 -13.03 -16.56 4.36
C PHE A 26 -12.18 -17.58 3.59
N LEU A 27 -10.99 -17.94 4.12
CA LEU A 27 -10.09 -18.90 3.50
C LEU A 27 -10.61 -20.35 3.57
N GLU A 28 -11.54 -20.67 4.47
CA GLU A 28 -12.21 -21.96 4.52
C GLU A 28 -13.28 -22.10 3.43
N ASN A 29 -14.00 -21.04 3.18
CA ASN A 29 -15.08 -20.99 2.21
C ASN A 29 -14.63 -20.74 0.76
N ASN A 30 -13.37 -20.31 0.57
CA ASN A 30 -12.84 -19.94 -0.74
C ASN A 30 -11.55 -20.69 -1.04
N THR A 31 -11.48 -21.25 -2.25
CA THR A 31 -10.29 -21.94 -2.74
C THR A 31 -9.67 -21.16 -3.89
N THR A 32 -8.34 -21.22 -4.02
CA THR A 32 -7.58 -20.52 -5.05
C THR A 32 -6.40 -21.35 -5.54
N GLU A 33 -5.87 -21.02 -6.71
CA GLU A 33 -4.59 -21.58 -7.19
C GLU A 33 -3.40 -20.77 -6.65
N THR A 34 -3.55 -19.44 -6.52
CA THR A 34 -2.53 -18.54 -5.98
C THR A 34 -3.11 -17.70 -4.86
N LEU A 35 -2.45 -17.68 -3.72
CA LEU A 35 -2.73 -16.78 -2.59
C LEU A 35 -1.59 -15.80 -2.46
N ILE A 36 -1.90 -14.50 -2.59
CA ILE A 36 -0.94 -13.43 -2.39
C ILE A 36 -1.27 -12.73 -1.07
N LEU A 37 -0.30 -12.72 -0.16
CA LEU A 37 -0.33 -12.03 1.12
C LEU A 37 0.47 -10.73 0.93
N ASN A 38 -0.23 -9.63 0.66
CA ASN A 38 0.38 -8.38 0.19
C ASN A 38 0.78 -7.44 1.34
N GLY A 39 1.65 -7.92 2.24
CA GLY A 39 2.23 -7.15 3.35
C GLY A 39 1.31 -6.95 4.55
N ASP A 40 1.93 -6.59 5.66
CA ASP A 40 1.28 -6.33 6.96
C ASP A 40 0.40 -7.49 7.45
N ILE A 41 0.90 -8.71 7.21
CA ILE A 41 0.22 -9.92 7.65
C ILE A 41 0.44 -10.12 9.16
N VAL A 42 1.67 -9.89 9.64
CA VAL A 42 2.02 -9.96 11.07
C VAL A 42 2.41 -8.57 11.56
N ASP A 43 1.72 -8.07 12.58
CA ASP A 43 2.06 -6.78 13.18
C ASP A 43 3.20 -6.91 14.20
N GLY A 44 4.44 -6.93 13.70
CA GLY A 44 5.65 -6.95 14.52
C GLY A 44 5.79 -5.72 15.41
N TRP A 45 5.23 -4.58 15.01
CA TRP A 45 5.25 -3.37 15.85
C TRP A 45 4.29 -3.47 17.03
N ALA A 46 3.07 -4.01 16.82
CA ALA A 46 2.14 -4.26 17.93
C ALA A 46 2.74 -5.27 18.91
N LEU A 47 3.33 -6.36 18.42
CA LEU A 47 3.96 -7.38 19.26
C LEU A 47 5.12 -6.80 20.10
N LYS A 48 6.00 -5.99 19.52
CA LYS A 48 7.08 -5.31 20.25
C LYS A 48 6.56 -4.36 21.34
N ARG A 49 5.34 -3.80 21.18
CA ARG A 49 4.70 -2.92 22.15
C ARG A 49 3.79 -3.65 23.16
N GLY A 50 3.92 -4.97 23.26
CA GLY A 50 3.15 -5.81 24.20
C GLY A 50 1.80 -6.29 23.65
N GLY A 51 1.62 -6.27 22.34
CA GLY A 51 0.50 -6.93 21.66
C GLY A 51 0.45 -8.42 21.98
N LYS A 52 -0.76 -8.98 22.01
CA LYS A 52 -0.96 -10.40 22.38
C LYS A 52 -1.18 -11.25 21.16
N TRP A 53 -0.40 -12.31 21.04
CA TRP A 53 -0.64 -13.35 20.04
C TRP A 53 -1.80 -14.24 20.50
N LYS A 54 -2.89 -14.24 19.73
CA LYS A 54 -4.09 -15.05 20.01
C LYS A 54 -3.99 -16.40 19.30
N GLU A 55 -4.78 -17.39 19.75
CA GLU A 55 -4.88 -18.69 19.09
C GLU A 55 -5.37 -18.56 17.64
N SER A 56 -6.31 -17.66 17.36
CA SER A 56 -6.80 -17.37 16.02
C SER A 56 -5.68 -16.92 15.06
N HIS A 57 -4.70 -16.14 15.55
CA HIS A 57 -3.55 -15.74 14.75
C HIS A 57 -2.73 -16.97 14.29
N THR A 58 -2.48 -17.91 15.20
CA THR A 58 -1.81 -19.18 14.86
C THR A 58 -2.64 -20.00 13.87
N LYS A 59 -3.98 -20.00 14.00
CA LYS A 59 -4.87 -20.71 13.07
C LYS A 59 -4.79 -20.14 11.65
N VAL A 60 -4.68 -18.82 11.48
CA VAL A 60 -4.47 -18.19 10.16
C VAL A 60 -3.20 -18.71 9.51
N LEU A 61 -2.05 -18.61 10.22
CA LEU A 61 -0.77 -19.10 9.68
C LEU A 61 -0.83 -20.61 9.34
N ARG A 62 -1.40 -21.39 10.23
CA ARG A 62 -1.58 -22.84 10.00
C ARG A 62 -2.48 -23.12 8.79
N LYS A 63 -3.51 -22.30 8.56
CA LYS A 63 -4.38 -22.41 7.38
C LYS A 63 -3.60 -22.12 6.10
N ILE A 64 -2.79 -21.06 6.07
CA ILE A 64 -1.94 -20.70 4.94
C ILE A 64 -0.93 -21.83 4.62
N MET A 65 -0.27 -22.37 5.65
CA MET A 65 0.63 -23.51 5.48
C MET A 65 -0.08 -24.73 4.88
N LYS A 66 -1.26 -25.08 5.40
CA LYS A 66 -2.08 -26.19 4.85
C LYS A 66 -2.51 -25.94 3.40
N MET A 67 -2.74 -24.71 3.00
CA MET A 67 -3.04 -24.38 1.61
C MET A 67 -1.81 -24.62 0.73
N SER A 68 -0.63 -24.20 1.15
CA SER A 68 0.63 -24.48 0.47
C SER A 68 0.90 -25.99 0.33
N GLU A 69 0.70 -26.77 1.39
CA GLU A 69 0.83 -28.23 1.36
C GLU A 69 -0.13 -28.90 0.35
N LYS A 70 -1.29 -28.30 0.09
CA LYS A 70 -2.28 -28.73 -0.90
C LYS A 70 -2.01 -28.24 -2.32
N GLY A 71 -0.84 -27.61 -2.55
CA GLY A 71 -0.40 -27.17 -3.87
C GLY A 71 -0.83 -25.74 -4.23
N VAL A 72 -1.39 -24.97 -3.30
CA VAL A 72 -1.62 -23.53 -3.52
C VAL A 72 -0.28 -22.82 -3.56
N ASN A 73 -0.04 -22.01 -4.60
CA ASN A 73 1.12 -21.13 -4.67
C ASN A 73 0.89 -19.92 -3.74
N VAL A 74 1.71 -19.78 -2.69
CA VAL A 74 1.60 -18.70 -1.72
C VAL A 74 2.75 -17.72 -1.92
N ILE A 75 2.40 -16.48 -2.24
CA ILE A 75 3.35 -15.38 -2.36
C ILE A 75 3.13 -14.45 -1.16
N TRP A 76 4.14 -14.29 -0.33
CA TRP A 76 4.09 -13.42 0.84
C TRP A 76 5.02 -12.23 0.64
N LEU A 77 4.42 -11.05 0.48
CA LEU A 77 5.15 -9.80 0.37
C LEU A 77 5.34 -9.20 1.77
N ARG A 78 6.49 -8.56 1.96
CA ARG A 78 6.75 -7.78 3.16
C ARG A 78 5.97 -6.46 3.13
N GLY A 79 5.40 -6.07 4.27
CA GLY A 79 4.95 -4.71 4.56
C GLY A 79 5.83 -4.02 5.60
N ASN A 80 5.43 -2.84 6.04
CA ASN A 80 6.18 -2.09 7.05
C ASN A 80 5.98 -2.63 8.48
N HIS A 81 4.84 -3.24 8.80
CA HIS A 81 4.61 -3.86 10.11
C HIS A 81 5.28 -5.24 10.25
N ASP A 82 5.53 -5.93 9.16
CA ASP A 82 6.27 -7.20 9.14
C ASP A 82 7.68 -7.06 8.55
N GLU A 83 8.33 -5.90 8.79
CA GLU A 83 9.70 -5.57 8.34
C GLU A 83 10.76 -6.61 8.74
N PHE A 84 10.53 -7.38 9.81
CA PHE A 84 11.43 -8.47 10.22
C PHE A 84 11.62 -9.55 9.16
N LEU A 85 10.72 -9.65 8.17
CA LEU A 85 10.86 -10.55 7.02
C LEU A 85 11.99 -10.13 6.07
N LYS A 86 12.43 -8.88 6.13
CA LYS A 86 13.47 -8.35 5.23
C LYS A 86 14.76 -9.16 5.23
N ASP A 87 15.14 -9.65 6.41
CA ASP A 87 16.39 -10.42 6.56
C ASP A 87 16.29 -11.82 5.94
N PHE A 88 15.10 -12.24 5.52
CA PHE A 88 14.82 -13.54 4.90
C PHE A 88 14.45 -13.43 3.42
N ILE A 89 14.53 -12.26 2.81
CA ILE A 89 14.16 -12.06 1.40
C ILE A 89 15.38 -12.10 0.50
N PRO A 90 15.34 -12.85 -0.64
CA PRO A 90 14.27 -13.76 -1.06
C PRO A 90 14.36 -15.12 -0.34
N PHE A 91 13.21 -15.66 0.05
CA PHE A 91 13.14 -16.96 0.72
C PHE A 91 12.02 -17.83 0.12
N GLN A 92 12.28 -19.12 -0.02
CA GLN A 92 11.30 -20.08 -0.51
C GLN A 92 11.25 -21.31 0.40
N LEU A 93 10.06 -21.67 0.83
CA LEU A 93 9.78 -22.88 1.59
C LEU A 93 8.58 -23.60 0.98
N SER A 94 8.82 -24.78 0.36
CA SER A 94 7.78 -25.47 -0.39
C SER A 94 7.14 -24.55 -1.44
N ASN A 95 5.81 -24.39 -1.41
CA ASN A 95 5.06 -23.48 -2.28
C ASN A 95 4.83 -22.09 -1.67
N ILE A 96 5.64 -21.69 -0.67
CA ILE A 96 5.60 -20.34 -0.09
C ILE A 96 6.86 -19.59 -0.52
N THR A 97 6.67 -18.45 -1.18
CA THR A 97 7.75 -17.53 -1.56
C THR A 97 7.59 -16.23 -0.79
N ILE A 98 8.65 -15.77 -0.10
CA ILE A 98 8.69 -14.46 0.57
C ILE A 98 9.51 -13.51 -0.27
N THR A 99 8.95 -12.34 -0.61
CA THR A 99 9.57 -11.36 -1.51
C THR A 99 9.16 -9.92 -1.16
N GLU A 100 9.86 -8.93 -1.74
CA GLU A 100 9.53 -7.51 -1.58
C GLU A 100 8.37 -7.08 -2.49
N ASP A 101 8.37 -7.59 -3.73
CA ASP A 101 7.35 -7.33 -4.74
C ASP A 101 7.12 -8.58 -5.59
N TYR A 102 6.06 -8.60 -6.36
CA TYR A 102 5.73 -9.72 -7.22
C TYR A 102 5.07 -9.26 -8.51
N THR A 103 5.48 -9.86 -9.63
CA THR A 103 4.86 -9.59 -10.93
C THR A 103 4.31 -10.87 -11.52
N PHE A 104 3.13 -10.78 -12.11
CA PHE A 104 2.51 -11.90 -12.84
C PHE A 104 1.61 -11.37 -13.94
N THR A 105 1.24 -12.25 -14.87
CA THR A 105 0.26 -11.97 -15.90
C THR A 105 -1.09 -12.54 -15.49
N SER A 106 -2.09 -11.69 -15.39
CA SER A 106 -3.48 -12.03 -15.14
C SER A 106 -4.09 -12.78 -16.33
N ILE A 107 -5.20 -13.49 -16.14
CA ILE A 107 -5.88 -14.23 -17.22
C ILE A 107 -6.29 -13.32 -18.38
N ASP A 108 -6.64 -12.06 -18.08
CA ASP A 108 -6.99 -11.05 -19.08
C ASP A 108 -5.79 -10.50 -19.89
N GLY A 109 -4.58 -10.99 -19.59
CA GLY A 109 -3.33 -10.64 -20.29
C GLY A 109 -2.58 -9.44 -19.72
N ARG A 110 -3.13 -8.71 -18.73
CA ARG A 110 -2.46 -7.57 -18.10
C ARG A 110 -1.34 -8.02 -17.17
N LYS A 111 -0.23 -7.29 -17.19
CA LYS A 111 0.88 -7.49 -16.26
C LYS A 111 0.59 -6.76 -14.96
N MET A 112 0.46 -7.52 -13.89
CA MET A 112 0.19 -7.03 -12.53
C MET A 112 1.51 -6.83 -11.79
N TYR A 113 1.67 -5.69 -11.12
CA TYR A 113 2.75 -5.42 -10.19
C TYR A 113 2.18 -5.29 -8.78
N VAL A 114 2.47 -6.29 -7.95
CA VAL A 114 2.00 -6.38 -6.57
C VAL A 114 3.10 -5.92 -5.63
N PHE A 115 2.81 -4.96 -4.80
CA PHE A 115 3.69 -4.46 -3.74
C PHE A 115 2.83 -3.89 -2.62
N HIS A 116 3.35 -3.88 -1.39
CA HIS A 116 2.53 -3.45 -0.26
C HIS A 116 2.08 -2.00 -0.37
N GLY A 117 3.00 -1.09 -0.66
CA GLY A 117 2.70 0.34 -0.81
C GLY A 117 3.53 1.24 0.11
N ASP A 118 4.11 0.71 1.18
CA ASP A 118 4.94 1.43 2.14
C ASP A 118 6.17 2.13 1.51
N VAL A 119 6.65 1.61 0.39
CA VAL A 119 7.72 2.25 -0.40
C VAL A 119 7.35 3.66 -0.84
N LEU A 120 6.06 3.94 -1.02
CA LEU A 120 5.56 5.26 -1.40
C LEU A 120 5.63 6.26 -0.24
N ASP A 121 5.57 5.81 1.01
CA ASP A 121 5.67 6.66 2.20
C ASP A 121 7.02 7.36 2.30
N VAL A 122 8.09 6.71 1.85
CA VAL A 122 9.43 7.32 1.79
C VAL A 122 9.44 8.50 0.84
N PHE A 123 8.77 8.39 -0.31
CA PHE A 123 8.61 9.49 -1.26
C PHE A 123 7.73 10.59 -0.66
N ILE A 124 6.62 10.21 -0.03
CA ILE A 124 5.67 11.11 0.65
C ILE A 124 6.39 11.86 1.80
N THR A 125 7.15 11.15 2.63
CA THR A 125 7.90 11.76 3.75
C THR A 125 8.98 12.71 3.26
N LYS A 126 9.75 12.35 2.24
CA LYS A 126 10.74 13.25 1.62
C LYS A 126 10.07 14.48 1.00
N ALA A 127 8.93 14.30 0.33
CA ALA A 127 8.19 15.39 -0.26
C ALA A 127 7.54 16.29 0.81
N LYS A 128 7.03 15.75 1.93
CA LYS A 128 6.55 16.52 3.09
C LYS A 128 7.67 17.35 3.72
N TRP A 129 8.86 16.79 3.87
CA TRP A 129 10.03 17.51 4.37
C TRP A 129 10.44 18.66 3.43
N LEU A 130 10.45 18.41 2.11
CA LEU A 130 10.69 19.46 1.10
C LEU A 130 9.59 20.54 1.12
N ALA A 131 8.32 20.13 1.30
CA ALA A 131 7.21 21.07 1.43
C ALA A 131 7.31 21.91 2.72
N HIS A 132 7.77 21.30 3.84
CA HIS A 132 8.00 22.03 5.08
C HIS A 132 9.15 23.04 4.96
N ILE A 133 10.27 22.67 4.34
CA ILE A 133 11.35 23.62 3.99
C ILE A 133 10.82 24.68 3.04
N GLY A 134 10.00 24.31 2.06
CA GLY A 134 9.34 25.23 1.14
C GLY A 134 8.42 26.22 1.86
N SER A 135 7.72 25.80 2.93
CA SER A 135 6.87 26.70 3.74
C SER A 135 7.70 27.72 4.54
N ILE A 136 8.80 27.29 5.15
CA ILE A 136 9.75 28.21 5.85
C ILE A 136 10.38 29.18 4.84
N GLY A 137 10.81 28.67 3.69
CA GLY A 137 11.30 29.47 2.57
C GLY A 137 10.26 30.43 2.01
N TYR A 138 8.99 30.02 2.01
CA TYR A 138 7.86 30.86 1.60
C TYR A 138 7.61 32.01 2.56
N ASP A 139 7.65 31.78 3.88
CA ASP A 139 7.49 32.84 4.87
C ASP A 139 8.66 33.87 4.80
N LEU A 140 9.88 33.35 4.61
CA LEU A 140 11.05 34.18 4.35
C LEU A 140 10.90 34.97 3.04
N ALA A 141 10.41 34.32 1.97
CA ALA A 141 10.17 34.98 0.69
C ALA A 141 9.06 36.04 0.79
N LEU A 142 8.01 35.81 1.58
CA LEU A 142 6.98 36.82 1.87
C LEU A 142 7.54 38.01 2.63
N TRP A 143 8.42 37.77 3.59
CA TRP A 143 9.12 38.85 4.32
C TRP A 143 10.03 39.66 3.37
N MET A 144 10.87 38.98 2.60
CA MET A 144 11.71 39.58 1.57
C MET A 144 10.89 40.37 0.55
N ASN A 145 9.77 39.79 0.09
CA ASN A 145 8.87 40.45 -0.86
C ASN A 145 8.26 41.72 -0.29
N ARG A 146 7.92 41.75 1.02
CA ARG A 146 7.46 42.98 1.72
C ARG A 146 8.55 44.06 1.78
N VAL A 147 9.75 43.67 2.17
CA VAL A 147 10.90 44.59 2.24
C VAL A 147 11.24 45.12 0.84
N TYR A 148 11.29 44.26 -0.15
CA TYR A 148 11.59 44.63 -1.53
C TYR A 148 10.52 45.56 -2.14
N ASN A 149 9.24 45.29 -1.90
CA ASN A 149 8.16 46.14 -2.41
C ASN A 149 8.09 47.50 -1.68
N LYS A 150 8.42 47.55 -0.41
CA LYS A 150 8.58 48.86 0.30
C LYS A 150 9.70 49.70 -0.30
N TYR A 151 10.83 49.05 -0.70
CA TYR A 151 11.90 49.75 -1.41
C TYR A 151 11.45 50.20 -2.82
N ARG A 152 10.70 49.36 -3.54
CA ARG A 152 10.15 49.70 -4.87
C ARG A 152 9.18 50.88 -4.80
N GLU A 153 8.30 50.89 -3.80
CA GLU A 153 7.34 51.98 -3.54
C GLU A 153 8.06 53.32 -3.32
N MET A 154 9.14 53.33 -2.52
CA MET A 154 9.98 54.51 -2.32
C MET A 154 10.66 54.99 -3.62
N ARG A 155 10.79 54.10 -4.61
CA ARG A 155 11.36 54.43 -5.95
C ARG A 155 10.28 54.68 -7.00
N GLY A 156 8.99 54.71 -6.64
CA GLY A 156 7.89 54.91 -7.58
C GLY A 156 7.66 53.75 -8.57
N LEU A 157 8.13 52.54 -8.23
CA LEU A 157 7.99 51.35 -9.06
C LEU A 157 6.76 50.52 -8.65
N SER A 158 6.08 49.89 -9.60
CA SER A 158 4.90 49.03 -9.36
C SER A 158 5.27 47.81 -8.52
N TYR A 159 4.25 47.24 -7.81
CA TYR A 159 4.36 46.02 -7.01
C TYR A 159 4.83 44.81 -7.83
N TYR A 160 5.75 44.01 -7.28
CA TYR A 160 6.23 42.75 -7.87
C TYR A 160 6.08 41.59 -6.89
N SER A 161 5.52 40.45 -7.33
CA SER A 161 5.27 39.28 -6.47
C SER A 161 6.23 38.14 -6.80
N ILE A 162 7.19 37.93 -5.91
CA ILE A 162 8.11 36.76 -5.95
C ILE A 162 7.44 35.50 -5.45
N SER A 163 6.40 35.63 -4.62
CA SER A 163 5.78 34.52 -3.89
C SER A 163 4.86 33.63 -4.73
N LYS A 164 4.39 34.10 -5.90
CA LYS A 164 3.43 33.37 -6.74
C LYS A 164 3.98 32.07 -7.31
N ASP A 165 5.24 32.08 -7.76
CA ASP A 165 5.89 30.91 -8.35
C ASP A 165 6.26 29.88 -7.29
N ILE A 166 6.70 30.32 -6.11
CA ILE A 166 6.99 29.46 -4.95
C ILE A 166 5.70 28.77 -4.47
N LYS A 167 4.58 29.52 -4.36
CA LYS A 167 3.28 28.96 -3.97
C LYS A 167 2.80 27.88 -4.93
N ASN A 168 2.98 28.07 -6.23
CA ASN A 168 2.60 27.08 -7.24
C ASN A 168 3.46 25.82 -7.18
N GLY A 169 4.75 25.95 -6.89
CA GLY A 169 5.67 24.83 -6.69
C GLY A 169 5.31 24.00 -5.45
N VAL A 170 5.05 24.66 -4.32
CA VAL A 170 4.60 24.00 -3.08
C VAL A 170 3.26 23.29 -3.28
N LYS A 171 2.29 23.94 -3.94
CA LYS A 171 0.98 23.31 -4.23
C LYS A 171 1.12 22.06 -5.09
N LYS A 172 1.98 22.06 -6.12
CA LYS A 172 2.25 20.87 -6.93
C LYS A 172 2.87 19.75 -6.11
N ALA A 173 3.83 20.07 -5.22
CA ALA A 173 4.45 19.10 -4.33
C ALA A 173 3.44 18.49 -3.33
N VAL A 174 2.57 19.31 -2.75
CA VAL A 174 1.51 18.84 -1.82
C VAL A 174 0.49 17.96 -2.53
N ASN A 175 0.07 18.31 -3.75
CA ASN A 175 -0.85 17.47 -4.52
C ASN A 175 -0.19 16.12 -4.89
N PHE A 176 1.09 16.10 -5.23
CA PHE A 176 1.83 14.87 -5.48
C PHE A 176 1.92 13.97 -4.24
N ILE A 177 1.96 14.55 -3.04
CA ILE A 177 2.00 13.85 -1.75
C ILE A 177 0.66 13.15 -1.45
N ASN A 178 -0.46 13.75 -1.86
CA ASN A 178 -1.80 13.25 -1.54
C ASN A 178 -2.31 12.20 -2.56
N ASP A 179 -1.52 11.85 -3.55
CA ASP A 179 -1.94 10.96 -4.63
C ASP A 179 -1.20 9.62 -4.59
N PHE A 180 -1.52 8.80 -3.58
CA PHE A 180 -0.97 7.46 -3.42
C PHE A 180 -1.21 6.60 -4.67
N GLU A 181 -2.43 6.60 -5.19
CA GLU A 181 -2.83 5.86 -6.38
C GLU A 181 -1.99 6.27 -7.61
N HIS A 182 -1.88 7.57 -7.86
CA HIS A 182 -1.09 8.09 -8.99
C HIS A 182 0.38 7.65 -8.90
N ASN A 183 0.97 7.72 -7.72
CA ASN A 183 2.35 7.30 -7.49
C ASN A 183 2.54 5.79 -7.64
N ALA A 184 1.56 4.99 -7.19
CA ALA A 184 1.55 3.55 -7.37
C ALA A 184 1.52 3.17 -8.86
N VAL A 185 0.65 3.80 -9.64
CA VAL A 185 0.55 3.60 -11.08
C VAL A 185 1.83 4.02 -11.81
N LEU A 186 2.41 5.17 -11.47
CA LEU A 186 3.68 5.62 -12.06
C LEU A 186 4.83 4.64 -11.78
N LEU A 187 4.91 4.12 -10.54
CA LEU A 187 5.92 3.12 -10.17
C LEU A 187 5.73 1.85 -11.00
N THR A 188 4.48 1.40 -11.15
CA THR A 188 4.10 0.19 -11.90
C THR A 188 4.50 0.31 -13.38
N TYR A 189 4.24 1.43 -14.01
CA TYR A 189 4.65 1.65 -15.40
C TYR A 189 6.17 1.68 -15.57
N LYS A 190 6.92 2.22 -14.61
CA LYS A 190 8.39 2.16 -14.60
C LYS A 190 8.93 0.74 -14.49
N LYS A 191 8.16 -0.17 -13.88
CA LYS A 191 8.47 -1.61 -13.80
C LYS A 191 8.05 -2.39 -15.06
N GLY A 192 7.45 -1.73 -16.05
CA GLY A 192 6.97 -2.36 -17.28
C GLY A 192 5.69 -3.20 -17.10
N CYS A 193 4.89 -2.85 -16.09
CA CYS A 193 3.62 -3.49 -15.76
C CYS A 193 2.43 -2.54 -16.02
N ASP A 194 1.23 -3.11 -16.15
CA ASP A 194 0.03 -2.39 -16.56
C ASP A 194 -0.83 -1.95 -15.38
N VAL A 195 -0.86 -2.76 -14.32
CA VAL A 195 -1.76 -2.58 -13.16
C VAL A 195 -0.98 -2.61 -11.86
N ALA A 196 -1.14 -1.56 -11.04
CA ALA A 196 -0.67 -1.50 -9.66
C ALA A 196 -1.61 -2.25 -8.73
N VAL A 197 -1.09 -3.15 -7.89
CA VAL A 197 -1.85 -3.85 -6.86
C VAL A 197 -1.23 -3.60 -5.51
N CYS A 198 -1.95 -2.88 -4.64
CA CYS A 198 -1.46 -2.40 -3.34
C CYS A 198 -2.32 -2.88 -2.16
N GLY A 199 -1.84 -2.67 -0.96
CA GLY A 199 -2.53 -2.65 0.33
C GLY A 199 -2.27 -1.32 1.03
N HIS A 200 -1.81 -1.35 2.30
CA HIS A 200 -1.21 -0.30 3.10
C HIS A 200 -2.13 0.84 3.54
N ILE A 201 -2.92 1.41 2.63
CA ILE A 201 -3.80 2.56 2.94
C ILE A 201 -5.19 2.13 3.42
N HIS A 202 -5.46 0.84 3.54
CA HIS A 202 -6.72 0.25 4.01
C HIS A 202 -7.96 0.75 3.23
N GLN A 203 -7.82 1.11 1.97
CA GLN A 203 -8.91 1.60 1.12
C GLN A 203 -9.11 0.65 -0.05
N PRO A 204 -10.08 -0.28 0.03
CA PRO A 204 -10.33 -1.22 -1.06
C PRO A 204 -10.78 -0.46 -2.32
N GLU A 205 -10.11 -0.73 -3.44
CA GLU A 205 -10.42 -0.07 -4.71
C GLU A 205 -10.13 -0.97 -5.91
N LEU A 206 -10.95 -0.86 -6.94
CA LEU A 206 -10.83 -1.61 -8.19
C LEU A 206 -11.01 -0.67 -9.37
N LYS A 207 -9.90 -0.33 -10.03
CA LYS A 207 -9.83 0.46 -11.27
C LYS A 207 -9.05 -0.29 -12.34
N ASP A 208 -9.06 0.21 -13.56
CA ASP A 208 -8.39 -0.45 -14.70
C ASP A 208 -6.88 -0.62 -14.52
N ASN A 209 -6.20 0.38 -13.93
CA ASN A 209 -4.75 0.41 -13.75
C ASN A 209 -4.30 0.45 -12.27
N TYR A 210 -5.26 0.44 -11.32
CA TYR A 210 -4.99 0.46 -9.89
C TYR A 210 -5.98 -0.41 -9.14
N MET A 211 -5.49 -1.26 -8.24
CA MET A 211 -6.27 -2.10 -7.36
C MET A 211 -5.70 -2.04 -5.94
N ASN A 212 -6.58 -2.02 -4.94
CA ASN A 212 -6.20 -2.12 -3.54
C ASN A 212 -7.03 -3.19 -2.85
N SER A 213 -6.37 -4.09 -2.13
CA SER A 213 -7.04 -5.22 -1.45
C SER A 213 -7.79 -4.82 -0.18
N GLY A 214 -7.60 -3.59 0.30
CA GLY A 214 -8.17 -3.13 1.57
C GLY A 214 -7.45 -3.72 2.77
N ASP A 215 -8.19 -4.17 3.78
CA ASP A 215 -7.65 -4.65 5.05
C ASP A 215 -8.55 -5.71 5.72
N TRP A 216 -8.03 -6.34 6.79
CA TRP A 216 -8.75 -7.28 7.66
C TRP A 216 -8.79 -6.79 9.11
N CYS A 217 -8.87 -5.48 9.29
CA CYS A 217 -9.10 -4.82 10.57
C CYS A 217 -10.46 -4.13 10.64
N GLU A 218 -10.83 -3.43 9.54
CA GLU A 218 -12.06 -2.63 9.44
C GLU A 218 -12.94 -3.10 8.27
N ASN A 219 -12.41 -3.08 7.04
CA ASN A 219 -13.17 -3.33 5.82
C ASN A 219 -13.43 -4.81 5.56
N CYS A 220 -12.51 -5.69 5.95
CA CYS A 220 -12.56 -7.14 5.72
C CYS A 220 -12.79 -7.49 4.24
N THR A 221 -11.87 -7.05 3.41
CA THR A 221 -11.95 -7.21 1.97
C THR A 221 -10.85 -8.10 1.41
N ALA A 222 -11.15 -8.74 0.31
CA ALA A 222 -10.21 -9.52 -0.50
C ALA A 222 -10.34 -9.11 -1.97
N LEU A 223 -9.21 -8.93 -2.64
CA LEU A 223 -9.20 -8.77 -4.08
C LEU A 223 -9.05 -10.16 -4.71
N VAL A 224 -9.91 -10.51 -5.66
CA VAL A 224 -9.93 -11.84 -6.26
C VAL A 224 -9.98 -11.81 -7.78
N GLU A 225 -9.26 -12.72 -8.40
CA GLU A 225 -9.34 -13.02 -9.82
C GLU A 225 -10.16 -14.30 -10.03
N THR A 226 -11.24 -14.19 -10.76
CA THR A 226 -12.07 -15.35 -11.11
C THR A 226 -11.38 -16.23 -12.16
N LYS A 227 -11.86 -17.46 -12.35
CA LYS A 227 -11.39 -18.35 -13.42
C LYS A 227 -11.64 -17.83 -14.84
N LEU A 228 -12.46 -16.81 -14.98
CA LEU A 228 -12.76 -16.13 -16.26
C LEU A 228 -11.94 -14.83 -16.44
N GLY A 229 -10.97 -14.56 -15.55
CA GLY A 229 -10.11 -13.37 -15.63
C GLY A 229 -10.78 -12.07 -15.14
N LYS A 230 -11.95 -12.14 -14.52
CA LYS A 230 -12.59 -10.97 -13.93
C LYS A 230 -12.03 -10.71 -12.53
N TRP A 231 -11.65 -9.46 -12.26
CA TRP A 231 -11.27 -9.00 -10.94
C TRP A 231 -12.47 -8.48 -10.17
N GLU A 232 -12.54 -8.80 -8.88
CA GLU A 232 -13.63 -8.40 -7.97
C GLU A 232 -13.07 -8.13 -6.57
N ILE A 233 -13.70 -7.20 -5.84
CA ILE A 233 -13.51 -7.03 -4.41
C ILE A 233 -14.63 -7.80 -3.71
N ILE A 234 -14.24 -8.69 -2.81
CA ILE A 234 -15.17 -9.43 -1.96
C ILE A 234 -15.14 -8.80 -0.57
N GLU A 235 -16.27 -8.25 -0.15
CA GLU A 235 -16.46 -7.80 1.24
C GLU A 235 -16.97 -8.98 2.07
N PHE A 236 -16.24 -9.29 3.14
CA PHE A 236 -16.61 -10.36 4.05
C PHE A 236 -17.40 -9.81 5.23
N HIS A 237 -18.71 -10.03 5.20
CA HIS A 237 -19.59 -9.72 6.32
C HIS A 237 -19.97 -11.02 7.02
N LYS A 238 -19.64 -11.11 8.31
CA LYS A 238 -20.10 -12.22 9.15
C LYS A 238 -21.63 -12.20 9.18
N LYS A 239 -22.25 -13.31 8.74
CA LYS A 239 -23.69 -13.51 8.83
C LYS A 239 -24.13 -13.75 10.26
#